data_f89e02a34b51035b77c89cb5a7a764ff
#
_entry.id   f89e02a34b51035b77c89cb5a7a764ff
#
_cell.length_a   1.000
_cell.length_b   1.000
_cell.length_c   1.000
_cell.angle_alpha   90.00
_cell.angle_beta   90.00
_cell.angle_gamma   90.00
#
_symmetry.space_group_name_H-M   'P 1'
#
loop_
_entity.id
_entity.type
_entity.pdbx_description
1 polymer ?
#
loop_
_entity_poly.entity_id
_entity_poly.type
_entity_poly.pdbx_seq_one_letter_code
_entity_poly.pdbx_strand_id
1 'polypeptide(L)'
;IDEMSMVELALMQALLNALPTNSKLVLVGDPDQLPPVGSGAVWHRLQQGDVRQQFNHGAIHLHQLYRNRGELANLSGVLRDQGPFAFWQQLSLLPKSANIEQHHYSLNGMPKLLDRHLQEHSRTLKRLAEGLTAELVDHAYGSTMTAANLSVAAEPLFDCLDRLMVLCPKRRGLWGVEDVHRALLGQYFEAGVAHWPLGTPVMCGENQPELGLANGDVGLVVGEGDNRRLLFRVIPDQGESTISLIHPARLGLVEPALALTIHKSQGSESEHVILLWPDVTAVTDSTVDGRNTVSNYERRLIYTAITRARQRVDLITLKPSTRSDG
;
A
#
# COMPACT_ATOMS: atom_id res chain seq x y z
N ILE A 1 9.19 18.96 -3.67
CA ILE A 1 8.78 17.64 -4.21
C ILE A 1 8.96 16.64 -3.09
N ASP A 2 7.89 16.00 -2.71
CA ASP A 2 7.90 14.90 -1.75
C ASP A 2 7.87 13.54 -2.48
N GLU A 3 8.09 12.44 -1.75
CA GLU A 3 8.13 11.06 -2.27
C GLU A 3 9.09 10.89 -3.48
N MET A 4 10.27 11.48 -3.38
CA MET A 4 11.29 11.42 -4.44
C MET A 4 11.72 10.01 -4.82
N SER A 5 11.53 9.03 -3.94
CA SER A 5 11.75 7.61 -4.22
C SER A 5 10.92 7.09 -5.41
N MET A 6 9.78 7.72 -5.70
CA MET A 6 8.85 7.35 -6.77
C MET A 6 9.04 8.14 -8.06
N VAL A 7 9.91 9.17 -8.06
CA VAL A 7 10.09 10.04 -9.22
C VAL A 7 11.04 9.43 -10.25
N GLU A 8 10.51 9.21 -11.46
CA GLU A 8 11.27 8.70 -12.60
C GLU A 8 12.15 9.78 -13.24
N LEU A 9 13.18 9.35 -14.00
CA LEU A 9 14.11 10.28 -14.65
C LEU A 9 13.41 11.24 -15.60
N ALA A 10 12.46 10.77 -16.39
CA ALA A 10 11.73 11.59 -17.36
C ALA A 10 10.90 12.69 -16.67
N LEU A 11 10.22 12.34 -15.58
CA LEU A 11 9.46 13.31 -14.79
C LEU A 11 10.38 14.34 -14.12
N MET A 12 11.51 13.90 -13.56
CA MET A 12 12.48 14.81 -12.97
C MET A 12 13.06 15.78 -13.99
N GLN A 13 13.35 15.30 -15.20
CA GLN A 13 13.82 16.16 -16.29
C GLN A 13 12.76 17.19 -16.70
N ALA A 14 11.50 16.78 -16.83
CA ALA A 14 10.40 17.68 -17.16
C ALA A 14 10.20 18.75 -16.08
N LEU A 15 10.26 18.36 -14.80
CA LEU A 15 10.20 19.27 -13.65
C LEU A 15 11.32 20.31 -13.69
N LEU A 16 12.58 19.88 -13.86
CA LEU A 16 13.72 20.79 -13.91
C LEU A 16 13.64 21.76 -15.09
N ASN A 17 13.14 21.33 -16.23
CA ASN A 17 12.93 22.18 -17.40
C ASN A 17 11.80 23.19 -17.22
N ALA A 18 10.79 22.87 -16.40
CA ALA A 18 9.67 23.74 -16.11
C ALA A 18 9.93 24.77 -15.00
N LEU A 19 10.98 24.57 -14.19
CA LEU A 19 11.29 25.45 -13.07
C LEU A 19 11.91 26.78 -13.54
N PRO A 20 11.39 27.93 -13.07
CA PRO A 20 12.05 29.21 -13.27
C PRO A 20 13.46 29.23 -12.67
N THR A 21 14.37 29.99 -13.28
CA THR A 21 15.82 30.05 -12.91
C THR A 21 16.07 30.43 -11.45
N ASN A 22 15.17 31.15 -10.81
CA ASN A 22 15.31 31.59 -9.40
C ASN A 22 14.51 30.75 -8.41
N SER A 23 14.00 29.59 -8.83
CA SER A 23 13.24 28.70 -7.94
C SER A 23 14.12 28.05 -6.90
N LYS A 24 13.59 27.92 -5.68
CA LYS A 24 14.17 27.06 -4.66
C LYS A 24 13.53 25.67 -4.76
N LEU A 25 14.35 24.65 -4.96
CA LEU A 25 13.89 23.26 -5.07
C LEU A 25 14.24 22.51 -3.79
N VAL A 26 13.22 21.99 -3.13
CA VAL A 26 13.37 21.08 -1.97
C VAL A 26 12.90 19.69 -2.40
N LEU A 27 13.81 18.72 -2.29
CA LEU A 27 13.56 17.31 -2.60
C LEU A 27 13.50 16.52 -1.30
N VAL A 28 12.38 15.82 -1.07
CA VAL A 28 12.16 15.01 0.13
C VAL A 28 11.84 13.58 -0.30
N GLY A 29 12.40 12.59 0.39
CA GLY A 29 12.12 11.19 0.08
C GLY A 29 12.97 10.24 0.93
N ASP A 30 12.57 8.99 0.96
CA ASP A 30 13.25 7.93 1.70
C ASP A 30 14.10 7.09 0.72
N PRO A 31 15.44 7.07 0.88
CA PRO A 31 16.32 6.32 -0.02
C PRO A 31 16.24 4.79 0.19
N ASP A 32 15.67 4.35 1.29
CA ASP A 32 15.56 2.93 1.63
C ASP A 32 14.26 2.30 1.12
N GLN A 33 13.29 3.11 0.71
CA GLN A 33 12.09 2.66 0.02
C GLN A 33 12.38 2.18 -1.40
N LEU A 34 11.38 1.53 -2.01
CA LEU A 34 11.47 1.05 -3.39
C LEU A 34 11.72 2.18 -4.37
N PRO A 35 12.57 1.96 -5.39
CA PRO A 35 12.72 2.88 -6.50
C PRO A 35 11.46 2.90 -7.38
N PRO A 36 11.30 3.89 -8.27
CA PRO A 36 10.20 3.90 -9.22
C PRO A 36 10.25 2.66 -10.13
N VAL A 37 9.10 2.23 -10.60
CA VAL A 37 8.99 1.07 -11.53
C VAL A 37 9.58 1.41 -12.90
N GLY A 38 9.49 2.67 -13.31
CA GLY A 38 10.08 3.18 -14.54
C GLY A 38 11.59 3.35 -14.47
N SER A 39 12.18 3.75 -15.59
CA SER A 39 13.64 3.85 -15.70
C SER A 39 14.20 5.07 -14.97
N GLY A 40 15.33 4.84 -14.28
CA GLY A 40 16.15 5.89 -13.67
C GLY A 40 15.77 6.21 -12.23
N ALA A 41 16.49 5.60 -11.29
CA ALA A 41 16.36 5.85 -9.85
C ALA A 41 17.12 7.15 -9.45
N VAL A 42 16.59 8.32 -9.83
CA VAL A 42 17.22 9.63 -9.62
C VAL A 42 17.51 9.85 -8.15
N TRP A 43 16.55 9.59 -7.26
CA TRP A 43 16.72 9.77 -5.83
C TRP A 43 17.89 8.97 -5.25
N HIS A 44 18.02 7.72 -5.68
CA HIS A 44 19.13 6.87 -5.25
C HIS A 44 20.48 7.38 -5.73
N ARG A 45 20.55 7.90 -6.96
CA ARG A 45 21.78 8.49 -7.47
C ARG A 45 22.17 9.74 -6.68
N LEU A 46 21.21 10.59 -6.32
CA LEU A 46 21.43 11.76 -5.50
C LEU A 46 21.93 11.43 -4.08
N GLN A 47 21.61 10.22 -3.58
CA GLN A 47 22.06 9.76 -2.25
C GLN A 47 23.46 9.11 -2.26
N GLN A 48 24.04 8.83 -3.41
CA GLN A 48 25.41 8.28 -3.48
C GLN A 48 26.42 9.29 -2.97
N GLY A 49 27.42 8.81 -2.20
CA GLY A 49 28.33 9.65 -1.47
C GLY A 49 29.03 10.74 -2.30
N ASP A 50 29.46 10.39 -3.52
CA ASP A 50 30.11 11.29 -4.48
C ASP A 50 29.19 12.43 -4.94
N VAL A 51 27.93 12.15 -5.19
CA VAL A 51 26.93 13.15 -5.60
C VAL A 51 26.42 13.92 -4.39
N ARG A 52 26.09 13.22 -3.31
CA ARG A 52 25.55 13.83 -2.09
C ARG A 52 26.50 14.89 -1.50
N GLN A 53 27.80 14.64 -1.52
CA GLN A 53 28.81 15.59 -1.04
C GLN A 53 28.80 16.93 -1.80
N GLN A 54 28.37 16.94 -3.06
CA GLN A 54 28.30 18.17 -3.86
C GLN A 54 27.21 19.14 -3.35
N PHE A 55 26.20 18.64 -2.64
CA PHE A 55 25.15 19.47 -2.04
C PHE A 55 25.58 20.13 -0.71
N ASN A 56 26.69 19.74 -0.13
CA ASN A 56 27.22 20.27 1.13
C ASN A 56 26.12 20.35 2.21
N HIS A 57 25.90 21.54 2.80
CA HIS A 57 24.84 21.76 3.79
C HIS A 57 23.42 21.66 3.26
N GLY A 58 23.21 21.57 1.94
CA GLY A 58 21.90 21.33 1.32
C GLY A 58 21.43 19.89 1.41
N ALA A 59 22.32 18.93 1.73
CA ALA A 59 21.96 17.52 1.89
C ALA A 59 21.71 17.19 3.36
N ILE A 60 20.46 17.26 3.79
CA ILE A 60 20.03 16.97 5.17
C ILE A 60 19.58 15.52 5.28
N HIS A 61 19.93 14.84 6.37
CA HIS A 61 19.41 13.52 6.73
C HIS A 61 18.62 13.60 8.02
N LEU A 62 17.33 13.18 7.95
CA LEU A 62 16.45 13.13 9.10
C LEU A 62 16.58 11.75 9.76
N HIS A 63 17.08 11.71 10.99
CA HIS A 63 17.34 10.48 11.72
C HIS A 63 16.16 10.02 12.58
N GLN A 64 15.26 10.94 12.96
CA GLN A 64 14.21 10.66 13.92
C GLN A 64 12.98 10.08 13.22
N LEU A 65 12.59 8.87 13.62
CA LEU A 65 11.36 8.21 13.19
C LEU A 65 10.21 8.62 14.12
N TYR A 66 9.16 9.21 13.57
CA TYR A 66 7.98 9.64 14.32
C TYR A 66 6.80 8.67 14.19
N ARG A 67 6.69 7.95 13.07
CA ARG A 67 5.54 7.08 12.75
C ARG A 67 5.61 5.75 13.48
N ASN A 68 6.73 5.06 13.39
CA ASN A 68 6.89 3.74 13.96
C ASN A 68 7.43 3.85 15.39
N ARG A 69 6.86 3.09 16.30
CA ARG A 69 7.26 3.03 17.72
C ARG A 69 7.62 1.61 18.10
N GLY A 70 8.37 1.45 19.20
CA GLY A 70 8.70 0.15 19.75
C GLY A 70 9.52 -0.73 18.80
N GLU A 71 9.21 -2.03 18.78
CA GLU A 71 9.98 -3.04 18.05
C GLU A 71 9.91 -2.85 16.52
N LEU A 72 8.82 -2.33 16.01
CA LEU A 72 8.68 -2.04 14.58
C LEU A 72 9.69 -1.00 14.10
N ALA A 73 9.91 0.08 14.87
CA ALA A 73 10.92 1.10 14.56
C ALA A 73 12.33 0.51 14.65
N ASN A 74 12.59 -0.30 15.68
CA ASN A 74 13.88 -0.96 15.88
C ASN A 74 14.22 -1.90 14.71
N LEU A 75 13.29 -2.80 14.33
CA LEU A 75 13.47 -3.72 13.21
C LEU A 75 13.60 -3.03 11.86
N SER A 76 12.91 -1.91 11.65
CA SER A 76 13.09 -1.10 10.44
C SER A 76 14.53 -0.56 10.35
N GLY A 77 15.12 -0.15 11.48
CA GLY A 77 16.52 0.25 11.57
C GLY A 77 17.47 -0.91 11.29
N VAL A 78 17.23 -2.08 11.89
CA VAL A 78 18.03 -3.28 11.65
C VAL A 78 18.00 -3.68 10.18
N LEU A 79 16.83 -3.68 9.57
CA LEU A 79 16.67 -4.01 8.16
C LEU A 79 17.46 -3.04 7.26
N ARG A 80 17.42 -1.75 7.58
CA ARG A 80 18.15 -0.71 6.84
C ARG A 80 19.66 -0.87 6.98
N ASP A 81 20.16 -1.04 8.20
CA ASP A 81 21.58 -0.93 8.53
C ASP A 81 22.31 -2.28 8.41
N GLN A 82 21.62 -3.40 8.66
CA GLN A 82 22.22 -4.75 8.72
C GLN A 82 21.64 -5.72 7.68
N GLY A 83 20.55 -5.35 7.02
CA GLY A 83 19.94 -6.11 5.92
C GLY A 83 18.92 -7.19 6.33
N PRO A 84 18.39 -7.94 5.34
CA PRO A 84 17.28 -8.88 5.57
C PRO A 84 17.61 -10.02 6.52
N PHE A 85 18.83 -10.56 6.47
CA PHE A 85 19.22 -11.67 7.34
C PHE A 85 19.11 -11.31 8.82
N ALA A 86 19.69 -10.17 9.23
CA ALA A 86 19.63 -9.69 10.61
C ALA A 86 18.18 -9.37 11.03
N PHE A 87 17.38 -8.81 10.10
CA PHE A 87 15.96 -8.56 10.32
C PHE A 87 15.19 -9.84 10.66
N TRP A 88 15.30 -10.88 9.85
CA TRP A 88 14.61 -12.14 10.09
C TRP A 88 15.06 -12.83 11.38
N GLN A 89 16.36 -12.77 11.67
CA GLN A 89 16.93 -13.31 12.91
C GLN A 89 16.34 -12.60 14.13
N GLN A 90 16.35 -11.27 14.16
CA GLN A 90 15.80 -10.52 15.29
C GLN A 90 14.28 -10.68 15.42
N LEU A 91 13.56 -10.67 14.29
CA LEU A 91 12.11 -10.87 14.28
C LEU A 91 11.72 -12.19 14.96
N SER A 92 12.48 -13.27 14.72
CA SER A 92 12.21 -14.59 15.31
C SER A 92 12.41 -14.64 16.85
N LEU A 93 13.11 -13.66 17.42
CA LEU A 93 13.38 -13.56 18.86
C LEU A 93 12.39 -12.65 19.60
N LEU A 94 11.54 -11.93 18.89
CA LEU A 94 10.60 -11.01 19.52
C LEU A 94 9.48 -11.72 20.26
N PRO A 95 8.99 -11.13 21.38
CA PRO A 95 7.83 -11.64 22.07
C PRO A 95 6.56 -11.48 21.24
N LYS A 96 5.58 -12.37 21.42
CA LYS A 96 4.27 -12.30 20.76
C LYS A 96 3.44 -11.03 21.05
N SER A 97 3.83 -10.28 22.06
CA SER A 97 3.21 -8.99 22.41
C SER A 97 3.80 -7.80 21.65
N ALA A 98 4.81 -8.03 20.80
CA ALA A 98 5.41 -6.99 19.99
C ALA A 98 4.40 -6.44 18.95
N ASN A 99 4.63 -5.21 18.51
CA ASN A 99 3.82 -4.61 17.46
C ASN A 99 4.20 -5.07 16.03
N ILE A 100 5.07 -6.05 15.94
CA ILE A 100 5.39 -6.81 14.75
C ILE A 100 5.51 -8.30 15.12
N GLU A 101 4.81 -9.17 14.39
CA GLU A 101 4.75 -10.60 14.67
C GLU A 101 4.89 -11.43 13.39
N GLN A 102 5.64 -12.54 13.47
CA GLN A 102 5.79 -13.48 12.38
C GLN A 102 4.89 -14.71 12.58
N HIS A 103 4.15 -15.07 11.54
CA HIS A 103 3.27 -16.23 11.51
C HIS A 103 3.70 -17.20 10.40
N HIS A 104 3.80 -18.48 10.71
CA HIS A 104 4.21 -19.52 9.78
C HIS A 104 3.03 -20.39 9.35
N TYR A 105 2.77 -20.47 8.06
CA TYR A 105 1.71 -21.28 7.46
C TYR A 105 2.24 -22.30 6.47
N SER A 106 1.50 -23.39 6.29
CA SER A 106 1.75 -24.37 5.24
C SER A 106 1.19 -23.88 3.90
N LEU A 107 1.66 -24.49 2.81
CA LEU A 107 1.26 -24.18 1.42
C LEU A 107 -0.24 -24.36 1.10
N ASN A 108 -1.04 -24.86 2.05
CA ASN A 108 -2.42 -25.25 1.80
C ASN A 108 -3.39 -24.06 1.96
N GLY A 109 -3.67 -23.39 0.85
CA GLY A 109 -4.72 -22.37 0.79
C GLY A 109 -4.32 -21.02 1.41
N MET A 110 -5.34 -20.21 1.67
CA MET A 110 -5.18 -18.88 2.28
C MET A 110 -4.88 -19.00 3.78
N PRO A 111 -3.91 -18.25 4.32
CA PRO A 111 -3.60 -18.24 5.75
C PRO A 111 -4.82 -17.87 6.60
N LYS A 112 -5.14 -18.71 7.61
CA LYS A 112 -6.32 -18.51 8.47
C LYS A 112 -6.33 -17.15 9.20
N LEU A 113 -5.17 -16.63 9.56
CA LEU A 113 -5.06 -15.30 10.18
C LEU A 113 -5.55 -14.22 9.20
N LEU A 114 -5.05 -14.27 7.98
CA LEU A 114 -5.45 -13.34 6.92
C LEU A 114 -6.95 -13.44 6.65
N ASP A 115 -7.47 -14.65 6.45
CA ASP A 115 -8.88 -14.89 6.17
C ASP A 115 -9.77 -14.30 7.27
N ARG A 116 -9.45 -14.52 8.55
CA ARG A 116 -10.18 -13.95 9.68
C ARG A 116 -10.20 -12.42 9.67
N HIS A 117 -9.02 -11.78 9.53
CA HIS A 117 -8.93 -10.32 9.53
C HIS A 117 -9.66 -9.70 8.35
N LEU A 118 -9.52 -10.30 7.16
CA LEU A 118 -10.18 -9.80 5.97
C LEU A 118 -11.70 -9.98 6.00
N GLN A 119 -12.19 -11.11 6.53
CA GLN A 119 -13.63 -11.31 6.69
C GLN A 119 -14.24 -10.33 7.69
N GLU A 120 -13.59 -10.08 8.81
CA GLU A 120 -14.06 -9.11 9.81
C GLU A 120 -14.06 -7.69 9.25
N HIS A 121 -12.96 -7.31 8.59
CA HIS A 121 -12.81 -6.01 7.96
C HIS A 121 -13.85 -5.80 6.84
N SER A 122 -14.00 -6.77 5.94
CA SER A 122 -15.00 -6.73 4.85
C SER A 122 -16.44 -6.67 5.36
N ARG A 123 -16.78 -7.39 6.45
CA ARG A 123 -18.11 -7.29 7.07
C ARG A 123 -18.38 -5.89 7.63
N THR A 124 -17.36 -5.27 8.24
CA THR A 124 -17.48 -3.92 8.78
C THR A 124 -17.67 -2.90 7.66
N LEU A 125 -16.83 -2.96 6.61
CA LEU A 125 -16.96 -2.11 5.43
C LEU A 125 -18.32 -2.28 4.76
N LYS A 126 -18.79 -3.52 4.58
CA LYS A 126 -20.10 -3.80 4.00
C LYS A 126 -21.23 -3.14 4.79
N ARG A 127 -21.24 -3.32 6.13
CA ARG A 127 -22.27 -2.72 7.00
C ARG A 127 -22.28 -1.19 6.90
N LEU A 128 -21.10 -0.56 6.89
CA LEU A 128 -20.97 0.88 6.76
C LEU A 128 -21.43 1.36 5.37
N ALA A 129 -21.09 0.62 4.32
CA ALA A 129 -21.53 0.91 2.96
C ALA A 129 -23.05 0.72 2.77
N GLU A 130 -23.67 -0.26 3.44
CA GLU A 130 -25.12 -0.43 3.49
C GLU A 130 -25.80 0.78 4.15
N GLY A 131 -25.24 1.29 5.26
CA GLY A 131 -25.73 2.49 5.94
C GLY A 131 -25.68 3.72 5.02
N LEU A 132 -24.51 4.01 4.41
CA LEU A 132 -24.40 5.12 3.47
C LEU A 132 -25.32 4.95 2.26
N THR A 133 -25.49 3.73 1.75
CA THR A 133 -26.38 3.45 0.63
C THR A 133 -27.84 3.80 0.97
N ALA A 134 -28.31 3.45 2.17
CA ALA A 134 -29.66 3.81 2.63
C ALA A 134 -29.84 5.34 2.71
N GLU A 135 -28.87 6.07 3.27
CA GLU A 135 -28.91 7.53 3.31
C GLU A 135 -28.94 8.16 1.92
N LEU A 136 -28.17 7.62 0.96
CA LEU A 136 -28.19 8.10 -0.43
C LEU A 136 -29.55 7.90 -1.11
N VAL A 137 -30.27 6.80 -0.81
CA VAL A 137 -31.61 6.53 -1.34
C VAL A 137 -32.63 7.48 -0.71
N ASP A 138 -32.61 7.69 0.60
CA ASP A 138 -33.53 8.57 1.29
C ASP A 138 -33.42 10.01 0.78
N HIS A 139 -32.18 10.48 0.54
CA HIS A 139 -31.95 11.80 -0.04
C HIS A 139 -32.38 11.91 -1.52
N ALA A 140 -32.35 10.84 -2.30
CA ALA A 140 -32.83 10.86 -3.67
C ALA A 140 -34.36 11.11 -3.76
N TYR A 141 -35.13 10.81 -2.70
CA TYR A 141 -36.57 11.01 -2.62
C TYR A 141 -36.96 12.33 -1.94
N GLY A 142 -36.07 13.00 -1.20
CA GLY A 142 -36.47 14.18 -0.38
C GLY A 142 -35.61 15.41 -0.52
N SER A 143 -34.33 15.34 -0.62
CA SER A 143 -33.40 16.45 -0.76
C SER A 143 -32.05 15.95 -1.33
N THR A 144 -31.38 16.78 -2.13
CA THR A 144 -30.06 16.43 -2.66
C THR A 144 -29.03 16.42 -1.52
N MET A 145 -28.30 15.31 -1.34
CA MET A 145 -27.19 15.24 -0.38
C MET A 145 -26.11 16.25 -0.77
N THR A 146 -25.77 17.15 0.11
CA THR A 146 -24.70 18.12 -0.14
C THR A 146 -23.34 17.44 -0.07
N ALA A 147 -22.32 18.01 -0.74
CA ALA A 147 -20.95 17.49 -0.68
C ALA A 147 -20.41 17.42 0.77
N ALA A 148 -20.77 18.40 1.61
CA ALA A 148 -20.38 18.40 3.02
C ALA A 148 -21.02 17.23 3.81
N ASN A 149 -22.33 16.99 3.60
CA ASN A 149 -23.03 15.88 4.25
C ASN A 149 -22.48 14.52 3.76
N LEU A 150 -22.19 14.38 2.46
CA LEU A 150 -21.58 13.19 1.92
C LEU A 150 -20.20 12.93 2.55
N SER A 151 -19.37 13.97 2.73
CA SER A 151 -18.06 13.84 3.37
C SER A 151 -18.18 13.30 4.79
N VAL A 152 -19.10 13.85 5.59
CA VAL A 152 -19.34 13.39 6.96
C VAL A 152 -19.87 11.95 7.00
N ALA A 153 -20.81 11.61 6.14
CA ALA A 153 -21.39 10.26 6.08
C ALA A 153 -20.40 9.19 5.58
N ALA A 154 -19.44 9.59 4.74
CA ALA A 154 -18.42 8.71 4.19
C ALA A 154 -17.19 8.51 5.10
N GLU A 155 -16.95 9.41 6.05
CA GLU A 155 -15.76 9.37 6.93
C GLU A 155 -15.58 8.03 7.64
N PRO A 156 -16.61 7.40 8.26
CA PRO A 156 -16.45 6.09 8.91
C PRO A 156 -16.01 4.97 7.97
N LEU A 157 -16.39 5.06 6.68
CA LEU A 157 -15.99 4.10 5.65
C LEU A 157 -14.49 4.20 5.36
N PHE A 158 -13.99 5.41 5.17
CA PHE A 158 -12.58 5.64 4.92
C PHE A 158 -11.73 5.40 6.17
N ASP A 159 -12.21 5.74 7.36
CA ASP A 159 -11.54 5.40 8.61
C ASP A 159 -11.42 3.88 8.78
N CYS A 160 -12.47 3.14 8.43
CA CYS A 160 -12.41 1.69 8.43
C CYS A 160 -11.42 1.18 7.37
N LEU A 161 -11.47 1.69 6.15
CA LEU A 161 -10.57 1.31 5.06
C LEU A 161 -9.09 1.49 5.45
N ASP A 162 -8.77 2.60 6.08
CA ASP A 162 -7.42 2.97 6.49
C ASP A 162 -6.87 2.12 7.68
N ARG A 163 -7.71 1.28 8.32
CA ARG A 163 -7.27 0.43 9.45
C ARG A 163 -6.49 -0.80 9.04
N LEU A 164 -6.75 -1.37 7.88
CA LEU A 164 -6.13 -2.62 7.45
C LEU A 164 -5.62 -2.55 6.02
N MET A 165 -4.37 -2.89 5.82
CA MET A 165 -3.76 -3.01 4.50
C MET A 165 -3.09 -4.39 4.37
N VAL A 166 -3.42 -5.12 3.30
CA VAL A 166 -2.76 -6.38 2.96
C VAL A 166 -1.81 -6.16 1.82
N LEU A 167 -0.55 -6.53 2.02
CA LEU A 167 0.53 -6.34 1.08
C LEU A 167 1.09 -7.66 0.58
N CYS A 168 1.28 -7.75 -0.73
CA CYS A 168 1.90 -8.87 -1.41
C CYS A 168 3.14 -8.41 -2.17
N PRO A 169 4.25 -9.18 -2.18
CA PRO A 169 5.43 -8.85 -2.96
C PRO A 169 5.19 -8.95 -4.47
N LYS A 170 4.21 -9.78 -4.88
CA LYS A 170 3.92 -10.09 -6.29
C LYS A 170 2.42 -9.97 -6.58
N ARG A 171 2.09 -9.65 -7.83
CA ARG A 171 0.71 -9.63 -8.31
C ARG A 171 0.12 -11.04 -8.43
N ARG A 172 0.91 -11.98 -8.99
CA ARG A 172 0.52 -13.36 -9.28
C ARG A 172 1.40 -14.36 -8.54
N GLY A 173 0.89 -15.58 -8.38
CA GLY A 173 1.55 -16.67 -7.69
C GLY A 173 1.10 -16.80 -6.25
N LEU A 174 1.71 -17.73 -5.53
CA LEU A 174 1.32 -18.08 -4.17
C LEU A 174 1.20 -16.84 -3.27
N TRP A 175 0.02 -16.64 -2.70
CA TRP A 175 -0.35 -15.49 -1.90
C TRP A 175 -0.13 -14.14 -2.60
N GLY A 176 -0.20 -14.13 -3.95
CA GLY A 176 -0.20 -12.90 -4.71
C GLY A 176 -1.53 -12.15 -4.59
N VAL A 177 -1.56 -10.91 -5.05
CA VAL A 177 -2.76 -10.05 -5.00
C VAL A 177 -3.98 -10.73 -5.65
N GLU A 178 -3.79 -11.36 -6.82
CA GLU A 178 -4.89 -12.04 -7.53
C GLU A 178 -5.43 -13.25 -6.75
N ASP A 179 -4.55 -14.00 -6.04
CA ASP A 179 -4.98 -15.12 -5.20
C ASP A 179 -5.83 -14.65 -4.02
N VAL A 180 -5.44 -13.54 -3.37
CA VAL A 180 -6.21 -12.93 -2.28
C VAL A 180 -7.56 -12.45 -2.78
N HIS A 181 -7.59 -11.74 -3.90
CA HIS A 181 -8.84 -11.23 -4.49
C HIS A 181 -9.78 -12.37 -4.87
N ARG A 182 -9.26 -13.43 -5.51
CA ARG A 182 -10.06 -14.60 -5.89
C ARG A 182 -10.61 -15.36 -4.69
N ALA A 183 -9.81 -15.49 -3.63
CA ALA A 183 -10.26 -16.16 -2.40
C ALA A 183 -11.40 -15.41 -1.70
N LEU A 184 -11.39 -14.07 -1.72
CA LEU A 184 -12.35 -13.24 -1.02
C LEU A 184 -13.60 -12.93 -1.85
N LEU A 185 -13.43 -12.63 -3.12
CA LEU A 185 -14.54 -12.29 -4.02
C LEU A 185 -15.22 -13.53 -4.62
N GLY A 186 -14.53 -14.69 -4.65
CA GLY A 186 -15.05 -15.91 -5.22
C GLY A 186 -15.57 -15.71 -6.66
N GLN A 187 -16.82 -16.05 -6.90
CA GLN A 187 -17.45 -15.87 -8.21
C GLN A 187 -17.55 -14.41 -8.68
N TYR A 188 -17.51 -13.44 -7.77
CA TYR A 188 -17.58 -12.02 -8.12
C TYR A 188 -16.26 -11.46 -8.67
N PHE A 189 -15.14 -12.16 -8.49
CA PHE A 189 -13.83 -11.70 -8.97
C PHE A 189 -13.84 -11.44 -10.48
N GLU A 190 -14.34 -12.40 -11.26
CA GLU A 190 -14.42 -12.31 -12.72
C GLU A 190 -15.65 -11.51 -13.23
N ALA A 191 -16.63 -11.27 -12.36
CA ALA A 191 -17.86 -10.58 -12.73
C ALA A 191 -17.70 -9.05 -12.87
N GLY A 192 -16.58 -8.51 -12.41
CA GLY A 192 -16.26 -7.09 -12.52
C GLY A 192 -16.97 -6.19 -11.49
N VAL A 193 -16.60 -4.91 -11.48
CA VAL A 193 -17.00 -3.92 -10.48
C VAL A 193 -18.51 -3.74 -10.33
N ALA A 194 -19.27 -3.97 -11.39
CA ALA A 194 -20.74 -3.90 -11.36
C ALA A 194 -21.38 -4.93 -10.42
N HIS A 195 -20.68 -6.01 -10.10
CA HIS A 195 -21.20 -7.12 -9.30
C HIS A 195 -20.47 -7.30 -7.97
N TRP A 196 -19.38 -6.55 -7.72
CA TRP A 196 -18.66 -6.68 -6.45
C TRP A 196 -19.55 -6.30 -5.26
N PRO A 197 -19.43 -6.99 -4.11
CA PRO A 197 -20.22 -6.70 -2.92
C PRO A 197 -20.07 -5.25 -2.45
N LEU A 198 -21.09 -4.70 -1.78
CA LEU A 198 -21.00 -3.42 -1.11
C LEU A 198 -19.83 -3.39 -0.12
N GLY A 199 -19.17 -2.25 -0.04
CA GLY A 199 -17.99 -2.07 0.82
C GLY A 199 -16.72 -2.73 0.26
N THR A 200 -16.74 -3.31 -0.95
CA THR A 200 -15.50 -3.82 -1.56
C THR A 200 -14.56 -2.65 -1.84
N PRO A 201 -13.32 -2.67 -1.31
CA PRO A 201 -12.29 -1.72 -1.69
C PRO A 201 -11.95 -1.85 -3.18
N VAL A 202 -11.82 -0.72 -3.84
CA VAL A 202 -11.49 -0.64 -5.27
C VAL A 202 -10.34 0.34 -5.48
N MET A 203 -9.53 0.10 -6.51
CA MET A 203 -8.40 0.96 -6.85
C MET A 203 -8.55 1.46 -8.29
N CYS A 204 -8.30 2.75 -8.48
CA CYS A 204 -8.16 3.34 -9.79
C CYS A 204 -6.85 2.85 -10.43
N GLY A 205 -6.92 2.21 -11.59
CA GLY A 205 -5.77 1.59 -12.24
C GLY A 205 -5.00 2.49 -13.19
N GLU A 206 -5.49 3.71 -13.44
CA GLU A 206 -4.89 4.69 -14.34
C GLU A 206 -5.20 6.12 -13.91
N ASN A 207 -4.42 7.09 -14.37
CA ASN A 207 -4.69 8.49 -14.08
C ASN A 207 -5.92 8.97 -14.84
N GLN A 208 -6.87 9.60 -14.14
CA GLN A 208 -8.09 10.20 -14.70
C GLN A 208 -8.27 11.62 -14.14
N PRO A 209 -7.51 12.59 -14.68
CA PRO A 209 -7.48 13.97 -14.18
C PRO A 209 -8.86 14.64 -14.19
N GLU A 210 -9.71 14.32 -15.17
CA GLU A 210 -11.07 14.84 -15.29
C GLU A 210 -12.01 14.40 -14.16
N LEU A 211 -11.63 13.36 -13.41
CA LEU A 211 -12.32 12.88 -12.22
C LEU A 211 -11.58 13.23 -10.91
N GLY A 212 -10.41 13.86 -11.02
CA GLY A 212 -9.53 14.13 -9.89
C GLY A 212 -8.90 12.88 -9.30
N LEU A 213 -8.74 11.81 -10.10
CA LEU A 213 -8.19 10.52 -9.66
C LEU A 213 -6.82 10.24 -10.26
N ALA A 214 -5.95 9.71 -9.43
CA ALA A 214 -4.66 9.17 -9.82
C ALA A 214 -4.65 7.63 -9.82
N ASN A 215 -3.71 7.06 -10.57
CA ASN A 215 -3.43 5.63 -10.49
C ASN A 215 -2.98 5.26 -9.07
N GLY A 216 -3.69 4.33 -8.45
CA GLY A 216 -3.46 3.90 -7.06
C GLY A 216 -4.44 4.47 -6.05
N ASP A 217 -5.26 5.45 -6.41
CA ASP A 217 -6.31 5.94 -5.51
C ASP A 217 -7.29 4.84 -5.16
N VAL A 218 -7.59 4.72 -3.87
CA VAL A 218 -8.46 3.68 -3.33
C VAL A 218 -9.80 4.26 -2.91
N GLY A 219 -10.86 3.59 -3.31
CA GLY A 219 -12.23 3.90 -2.98
C GLY A 219 -13.02 2.67 -2.56
N LEU A 220 -14.34 2.79 -2.53
CA LEU A 220 -15.25 1.75 -2.04
C LEU A 220 -16.49 1.64 -2.93
N VAL A 221 -17.00 0.41 -3.07
CA VAL A 221 -18.28 0.17 -3.73
C VAL A 221 -19.42 0.55 -2.79
N VAL A 222 -20.31 1.43 -3.24
CA VAL A 222 -21.55 1.83 -2.55
C VAL A 222 -22.73 1.82 -3.53
N GLY A 223 -23.96 1.84 -3.02
CA GLY A 223 -25.16 1.80 -3.84
C GLY A 223 -25.43 0.44 -4.51
N GLU A 224 -26.66 0.18 -4.88
CA GLU A 224 -27.10 -1.08 -5.49
C GLU A 224 -27.75 -0.85 -6.85
N GLY A 225 -27.72 -1.86 -7.70
CA GLY A 225 -28.35 -1.81 -9.03
C GLY A 225 -27.88 -0.61 -9.84
N ASP A 226 -28.80 0.15 -10.41
CA ASP A 226 -28.52 1.35 -11.23
C ASP A 226 -27.95 2.52 -10.38
N ASN A 227 -28.13 2.48 -9.07
CA ASN A 227 -27.58 3.47 -8.13
C ASN A 227 -26.17 3.13 -7.67
N ARG A 228 -25.54 2.09 -8.18
CA ARG A 228 -24.18 1.72 -7.84
C ARG A 228 -23.22 2.83 -8.18
N ARG A 229 -22.36 3.17 -7.20
CA ARG A 229 -21.32 4.19 -7.31
C ARG A 229 -20.03 3.67 -6.69
N LEU A 230 -18.95 4.31 -7.07
CA LEU A 230 -17.66 4.16 -6.43
C LEU A 230 -17.35 5.45 -5.68
N LEU A 231 -17.10 5.30 -4.40
CA LEU A 231 -16.83 6.39 -3.46
C LEU A 231 -15.33 6.58 -3.37
N PHE A 232 -14.83 7.76 -3.77
CA PHE A 232 -13.41 8.11 -3.72
C PHE A 232 -13.17 9.39 -2.95
N ARG A 233 -12.02 9.49 -2.26
CA ARG A 233 -11.43 10.77 -1.89
C ARG A 233 -10.77 11.33 -3.14
N VAL A 234 -11.14 12.53 -3.55
CA VAL A 234 -10.55 13.22 -4.70
C VAL A 234 -9.91 14.51 -4.25
N ILE A 235 -8.79 14.87 -4.86
CA ILE A 235 -8.11 16.14 -4.62
C ILE A 235 -8.31 16.99 -5.88
N PRO A 236 -9.21 17.99 -5.86
CA PRO A 236 -9.37 18.90 -6.97
C PRO A 236 -8.07 19.69 -7.23
N ASP A 237 -7.87 20.20 -8.46
CA ASP A 237 -6.70 21.00 -8.84
C ASP A 237 -6.47 22.22 -7.91
N GLN A 238 -7.54 22.73 -7.33
CA GLN A 238 -7.50 23.80 -6.32
C GLN A 238 -8.54 23.50 -5.24
N GLY A 239 -8.08 23.13 -4.06
CA GLY A 239 -8.98 22.96 -2.92
C GLY A 239 -8.60 21.82 -1.96
N GLU A 240 -9.44 21.68 -0.96
CA GLU A 240 -9.34 20.58 0.01
C GLU A 240 -9.85 19.27 -0.58
N SER A 241 -9.37 18.15 -0.03
CA SER A 241 -9.85 16.82 -0.39
C SER A 241 -11.37 16.73 -0.23
N THR A 242 -12.05 16.23 -1.23
CA THR A 242 -13.50 16.05 -1.24
C THR A 242 -13.87 14.60 -1.51
N ILE A 243 -15.12 14.23 -1.21
CA ILE A 243 -15.65 12.91 -1.52
C ILE A 243 -16.46 12.98 -2.81
N SER A 244 -16.20 12.03 -3.71
CA SER A 244 -16.90 11.92 -4.99
C SER A 244 -17.53 10.55 -5.16
N LEU A 245 -18.78 10.56 -5.67
CA LEU A 245 -19.53 9.36 -6.08
C LEU A 245 -19.46 9.24 -7.60
N ILE A 246 -18.69 8.27 -8.07
CA ILE A 246 -18.41 8.09 -9.48
C ILE A 246 -19.15 6.85 -9.99
N HIS A 247 -19.86 6.98 -11.11
CA HIS A 247 -20.49 5.82 -11.74
C HIS A 247 -19.40 4.88 -12.30
N PRO A 248 -19.47 3.54 -12.08
CA PRO A 248 -18.44 2.61 -12.52
C PRO A 248 -18.08 2.71 -14.00
N ALA A 249 -19.03 3.00 -14.88
CA ALA A 249 -18.82 3.15 -16.33
C ALA A 249 -18.00 4.39 -16.73
N ARG A 250 -17.74 5.32 -15.79
CA ARG A 250 -16.88 6.49 -16.05
C ARG A 250 -15.40 6.22 -15.77
N LEU A 251 -15.11 5.12 -15.09
CA LEU A 251 -13.74 4.72 -14.78
C LEU A 251 -13.23 3.75 -15.84
N GLY A 252 -12.04 4.00 -16.37
CA GLY A 252 -11.43 3.14 -17.38
C GLY A 252 -10.99 1.80 -16.77
N LEU A 253 -9.98 1.82 -15.92
CA LEU A 253 -9.46 0.65 -15.26
C LEU A 253 -9.74 0.69 -13.74
N VAL A 254 -10.48 -0.31 -13.26
CA VAL A 254 -10.77 -0.49 -11.83
C VAL A 254 -10.40 -1.90 -11.41
N GLU A 255 -9.65 -2.02 -10.33
CA GLU A 255 -9.23 -3.30 -9.75
C GLU A 255 -9.75 -3.42 -8.31
N PRO A 256 -9.98 -4.64 -7.77
CA PRO A 256 -10.21 -4.80 -6.35
C PRO A 256 -8.97 -4.38 -5.56
N ALA A 257 -9.18 -3.81 -4.36
CA ALA A 257 -8.11 -3.34 -3.49
C ALA A 257 -8.12 -4.02 -2.10
N LEU A 258 -8.58 -5.27 -2.03
CA LEU A 258 -8.53 -6.09 -0.80
C LEU A 258 -7.11 -6.49 -0.42
N ALA A 259 -6.21 -6.52 -1.38
CA ALA A 259 -4.77 -6.62 -1.22
C ALA A 259 -4.09 -5.79 -2.30
N LEU A 260 -2.89 -5.28 -2.00
CA LEU A 260 -2.10 -4.46 -2.92
C LEU A 260 -0.69 -5.06 -3.08
N THR A 261 -0.04 -4.78 -4.20
CA THR A 261 1.41 -4.98 -4.25
C THR A 261 2.10 -3.92 -3.41
N ILE A 262 3.28 -4.25 -2.85
CA ILE A 262 4.07 -3.31 -2.05
C ILE A 262 4.36 -2.02 -2.85
N HIS A 263 4.59 -2.11 -4.16
CA HIS A 263 4.78 -0.94 -5.02
C HIS A 263 3.55 -0.01 -5.04
N LYS A 264 2.35 -0.59 -5.14
CA LYS A 264 1.11 0.18 -5.19
C LYS A 264 0.70 0.77 -3.82
N SER A 265 1.34 0.37 -2.74
CA SER A 265 1.14 0.95 -1.41
C SER A 265 2.06 2.13 -1.10
N GLN A 266 2.99 2.50 -2.00
CA GLN A 266 3.83 3.67 -1.79
C GLN A 266 2.96 4.94 -1.68
N GLY A 267 3.31 5.83 -0.76
CA GLY A 267 2.49 7.01 -0.44
C GLY A 267 1.28 6.75 0.48
N SER A 268 0.88 5.48 0.70
CA SER A 268 -0.23 5.12 1.59
C SER A 268 0.27 4.58 2.93
N GLU A 269 -0.57 4.62 3.96
CA GLU A 269 -0.29 4.06 5.28
C GLU A 269 -1.56 3.50 5.92
N SER A 270 -1.41 2.58 6.88
CA SER A 270 -2.52 1.94 7.59
C SER A 270 -2.18 1.71 9.05
N GLU A 271 -3.19 1.57 9.91
CA GLU A 271 -2.94 1.20 11.31
C GLU A 271 -2.30 -0.18 11.41
N HIS A 272 -2.83 -1.15 10.68
CA HIS A 272 -2.39 -2.54 10.68
C HIS A 272 -2.03 -2.99 9.25
N VAL A 273 -0.83 -3.52 9.08
CA VAL A 273 -0.38 -4.11 7.81
C VAL A 273 -0.22 -5.62 7.98
N ILE A 274 -0.81 -6.39 7.07
CA ILE A 274 -0.54 -7.81 6.92
C ILE A 274 0.33 -8.00 5.69
N LEU A 275 1.58 -8.42 5.89
CA LEU A 275 2.51 -8.68 4.81
C LEU A 275 2.57 -10.18 4.50
N LEU A 276 2.15 -10.57 3.30
CA LEU A 276 2.29 -11.93 2.80
C LEU A 276 3.67 -12.12 2.19
N TRP A 277 4.48 -13.00 2.76
CA TRP A 277 5.84 -13.25 2.32
C TRP A 277 6.09 -14.75 2.12
N PRO A 278 5.71 -15.33 0.96
CA PRO A 278 5.85 -16.75 0.71
C PRO A 278 7.31 -17.24 0.54
N ASP A 279 8.20 -16.37 0.11
CA ASP A 279 9.58 -16.72 -0.29
C ASP A 279 10.59 -16.46 0.85
N VAL A 280 10.54 -17.22 1.95
CA VAL A 280 11.54 -17.12 3.05
C VAL A 280 12.88 -17.80 2.67
N THR A 281 12.92 -18.55 1.59
CA THR A 281 14.07 -19.38 1.21
C THR A 281 15.29 -18.61 0.68
N ALA A 282 15.20 -17.31 0.48
CA ALA A 282 16.33 -16.47 0.06
C ALA A 282 17.32 -16.14 1.19
N VAL A 283 17.07 -16.58 2.42
CA VAL A 283 17.89 -16.25 3.60
C VAL A 283 19.02 -17.24 3.84
N THR A 284 19.14 -18.29 3.03
CA THR A 284 20.27 -19.22 3.16
C THR A 284 21.51 -18.62 2.52
N ASP A 285 22.45 -18.35 3.41
CA ASP A 285 23.86 -18.05 3.23
C ASP A 285 24.43 -18.49 1.87
N SER A 286 24.76 -17.52 1.03
CA SER A 286 25.60 -17.79 -0.13
C SER A 286 26.23 -16.51 -0.69
N THR A 287 27.48 -16.35 -0.36
CA THR A 287 28.45 -15.42 -0.91
C THR A 287 28.87 -15.82 -2.31
N VAL A 288 28.25 -15.28 -3.37
CA VAL A 288 28.84 -15.21 -4.72
C VAL A 288 28.17 -14.08 -5.54
N ASP A 289 28.91 -13.31 -6.16
CA ASP A 289 28.92 -12.15 -7.07
C ASP A 289 27.63 -11.59 -7.75
N GLY A 290 26.50 -12.23 -7.68
CA GLY A 290 25.23 -11.73 -8.24
C GLY A 290 24.16 -11.37 -7.19
N ARG A 291 24.43 -11.56 -5.91
CA ARG A 291 23.45 -11.64 -4.82
C ARG A 291 23.22 -10.35 -4.06
N ASN A 292 24.12 -9.38 -4.14
CA ASN A 292 23.95 -8.07 -3.50
C ASN A 292 22.77 -7.28 -4.08
N THR A 293 22.43 -7.48 -5.35
CA THR A 293 21.32 -6.79 -5.99
C THR A 293 19.97 -7.36 -5.58
N VAL A 294 19.84 -8.68 -5.49
CA VAL A 294 18.62 -9.37 -5.04
C VAL A 294 18.34 -9.05 -3.57
N SER A 295 19.37 -9.16 -2.71
CA SER A 295 19.27 -8.82 -1.30
C SER A 295 18.88 -7.36 -1.06
N ASN A 296 19.41 -6.43 -1.84
CA ASN A 296 19.05 -5.02 -1.74
C ASN A 296 17.59 -4.73 -2.18
N TYR A 297 17.12 -5.40 -3.21
CA TYR A 297 15.73 -5.24 -3.64
C TYR A 297 14.74 -5.83 -2.61
N GLU A 298 15.04 -7.02 -2.08
CA GLU A 298 14.27 -7.65 -1.00
C GLU A 298 14.23 -6.77 0.24
N ARG A 299 15.38 -6.24 0.67
CA ARG A 299 15.47 -5.29 1.78
C ARG A 299 14.50 -4.12 1.61
N ARG A 300 14.49 -3.51 0.42
CA ARG A 300 13.62 -2.37 0.12
C ARG A 300 12.14 -2.74 0.08
N LEU A 301 11.81 -3.92 -0.46
CA LEU A 301 10.45 -4.43 -0.45
C LEU A 301 9.92 -4.57 0.99
N ILE A 302 10.66 -5.29 1.84
CA ILE A 302 10.28 -5.49 3.24
C ILE A 302 10.21 -4.15 3.96
N TYR A 303 11.22 -3.30 3.79
CA TYR A 303 11.28 -1.97 4.42
C TYR A 303 10.09 -1.11 4.01
N THR A 304 9.79 -1.00 2.71
CA THR A 304 8.63 -0.26 2.23
C THR A 304 7.34 -0.81 2.83
N ALA A 305 7.17 -2.13 2.88
CA ALA A 305 5.96 -2.75 3.40
C ALA A 305 5.76 -2.48 4.91
N ILE A 306 6.79 -2.70 5.73
CA ILE A 306 6.65 -2.55 7.19
C ILE A 306 6.52 -1.08 7.62
N THR A 307 7.09 -0.15 6.83
CA THR A 307 6.95 1.29 7.08
C THR A 307 5.58 1.86 6.68
N ARG A 308 4.71 1.08 6.04
CA ARG A 308 3.29 1.43 5.83
C ARG A 308 2.46 1.33 7.09
N ALA A 309 2.88 0.54 8.08
CA ALA A 309 2.15 0.35 9.31
C ALA A 309 2.38 1.49 10.32
N ARG A 310 1.31 2.04 10.87
CA ARG A 310 1.37 3.00 11.97
C ARG A 310 1.45 2.31 13.33
N GLN A 311 0.81 1.14 13.49
CA GLN A 311 0.66 0.48 14.80
C GLN A 311 1.17 -0.95 14.82
N ARG A 312 0.78 -1.79 13.83
CA ARG A 312 1.03 -3.22 13.86
C ARG A 312 1.39 -3.78 12.47
N VAL A 313 2.28 -4.77 12.49
CA VAL A 313 2.61 -5.59 11.32
C VAL A 313 2.46 -7.07 11.68
N ASP A 314 1.69 -7.81 10.89
CA ASP A 314 1.70 -9.28 10.89
C ASP A 314 2.39 -9.78 9.61
N LEU A 315 3.55 -10.42 9.75
CA LEU A 315 4.25 -11.07 8.65
C LEU A 315 3.81 -12.52 8.53
N ILE A 316 3.26 -12.88 7.38
CA ILE A 316 2.84 -14.23 7.08
C ILE A 316 3.84 -14.88 6.14
N THR A 317 4.52 -15.93 6.62
CA THR A 317 5.58 -16.63 5.90
C THR A 317 5.25 -18.13 5.78
N LEU A 318 5.90 -18.82 4.85
CA LEU A 318 5.83 -20.27 4.79
C LEU A 318 6.60 -20.91 5.94
N LYS A 319 6.09 -22.05 6.42
CA LYS A 319 6.87 -22.90 7.33
C LYS A 319 8.14 -23.35 6.61
N PRO A 320 9.30 -23.28 7.27
CA PRO A 320 10.50 -23.90 6.74
C PRO A 320 10.20 -25.37 6.43
N SER A 321 10.55 -25.84 5.23
CA SER A 321 10.49 -27.27 4.94
C SER A 321 11.47 -27.98 5.87
N THR A 322 10.96 -28.78 6.80
CA THR A 322 11.81 -29.76 7.45
C THR A 322 12.30 -30.69 6.38
N ARG A 323 13.54 -30.55 5.95
CA ARG A 323 14.22 -31.63 5.21
C ARG A 323 14.15 -32.84 6.14
N SER A 324 13.33 -33.82 5.76
CA SER A 324 13.48 -35.16 6.27
C SER A 324 14.84 -35.64 5.81
N ASP A 325 15.81 -35.64 6.71
CA ASP A 325 17.02 -36.43 6.52
C ASP A 325 16.57 -37.87 6.32
N GLY A 326 16.60 -38.32 5.07
CA GLY A 326 16.45 -39.69 4.66
C GLY A 326 17.79 -40.23 4.21
#